data_b9fdb2956c171ca9441f7dd2035d1405
#
_entry.id   b9fdb2956c171ca9441f7dd2035d1405
#
_cell.length_a   1.000
_cell.length_b   1.000
_cell.length_c   1.000
_cell.angle_alpha   90.00
_cell.angle_beta   90.00
_cell.angle_gamma   90.00
#
_symmetry.space_group_name_H-M   'P 1'
#
loop_
_entity.id
_entity.type
_entity.pdbx_description
1 polymer ?
#
loop_
_entity_poly.entity_id
_entity_poly.type
_entity_poly.pdbx_seq_one_letter_code
_entity_poly.pdbx_strand_id
1 'polypeptide(L)'
;MHPTTVEANGVTLGIEHFGDAAAPLVLCAGGTTMLSWPDELCEAIARGGRHVVRYDLRDSGASTTVDPKAPAYTLRDLAADAAALARELDDRPAHLAGIGVGGMVAQVAALDHPDAFSALTLAGTRPVAPGRLDGDLPDHDAATMDRLFSRSMPDWSDRAAVAEFAAGGAEILGDDPVAARAIAARIWDRTPGTAPPVQMANQLGMVFAKLNCKPRWRERLPEIEVPTLVVHG
;
A
#
# COMPACT_ATOMS: atom_id res chain seq x y z
N MET A 1 -13.75 -11.99 -8.45
CA MET A 1 -13.60 -12.48 -7.07
C MET A 1 -14.17 -11.40 -6.15
N HIS A 2 -15.00 -11.72 -5.19
CA HIS A 2 -15.50 -10.70 -4.26
C HIS A 2 -14.44 -10.48 -3.17
N PRO A 3 -14.13 -9.24 -2.77
CA PRO A 3 -13.23 -9.01 -1.65
C PRO A 3 -13.81 -9.64 -0.39
N THR A 4 -12.98 -10.38 0.31
CA THR A 4 -13.28 -10.90 1.64
C THR A 4 -12.75 -9.90 2.66
N THR A 5 -13.28 -9.89 3.88
CA THR A 5 -12.77 -9.04 4.95
C THR A 5 -12.29 -9.89 6.12
N VAL A 6 -11.27 -9.40 6.82
CA VAL A 6 -10.71 -10.00 8.04
C VAL A 6 -10.64 -8.93 9.13
N GLU A 7 -11.06 -9.30 10.33
CA GLU A 7 -10.85 -8.46 11.51
C GLU A 7 -9.43 -8.67 12.06
N ALA A 8 -8.62 -7.61 12.09
CA ALA A 8 -7.27 -7.64 12.60
C ALA A 8 -6.94 -6.33 13.31
N ASN A 9 -6.29 -6.38 14.46
CA ASN A 9 -5.89 -5.19 15.24
C ASN A 9 -7.04 -4.19 15.50
N GLY A 10 -8.28 -4.70 15.68
CA GLY A 10 -9.47 -3.88 15.95
C GLY A 10 -10.01 -3.09 14.75
N VAL A 11 -9.62 -3.46 13.53
CA VAL A 11 -10.15 -2.92 12.29
C VAL A 11 -10.49 -4.04 11.31
N THR A 12 -11.42 -3.76 10.41
CA THR A 12 -11.74 -4.63 9.27
C THR A 12 -10.78 -4.31 8.12
N LEU A 13 -10.10 -5.32 7.58
CA LEU A 13 -9.24 -5.19 6.41
C LEU A 13 -9.81 -5.95 5.23
N GLY A 14 -9.91 -5.29 4.08
CA GLY A 14 -10.29 -5.91 2.81
C GLY A 14 -9.11 -6.69 2.24
N ILE A 15 -9.34 -7.94 1.85
CA ILE A 15 -8.31 -8.85 1.35
C ILE A 15 -8.74 -9.58 0.08
N GLU A 16 -7.77 -10.02 -0.70
CA GLU A 16 -7.96 -10.97 -1.81
C GLU A 16 -6.88 -12.05 -1.76
N HIS A 17 -7.29 -13.31 -2.01
CA HIS A 17 -6.44 -14.49 -1.94
C HIS A 17 -6.09 -15.01 -3.33
N PHE A 18 -4.85 -15.54 -3.48
CA PHE A 18 -4.38 -16.27 -4.66
C PHE A 18 -3.59 -17.48 -4.21
N GLY A 19 -3.78 -18.59 -4.91
CA GLY A 19 -3.09 -19.86 -4.62
C GLY A 19 -3.72 -20.69 -3.51
N ASP A 20 -2.96 -21.66 -3.02
CA ASP A 20 -3.41 -22.62 -1.99
C ASP A 20 -3.18 -22.00 -0.59
N ALA A 21 -4.24 -21.93 0.21
CA ALA A 21 -4.18 -21.40 1.57
C ALA A 21 -3.27 -22.19 2.53
N ALA A 22 -2.94 -23.44 2.21
CA ALA A 22 -1.99 -24.24 2.99
C ALA A 22 -0.52 -23.94 2.66
N ALA A 23 -0.25 -23.23 1.54
CA ALA A 23 1.11 -22.83 1.16
C ALA A 23 1.63 -21.70 2.05
N PRO A 24 2.96 -21.46 2.11
CA PRO A 24 3.53 -20.35 2.87
C PRO A 24 3.00 -18.98 2.42
N LEU A 25 2.59 -18.16 3.40
CA LEU A 25 1.96 -16.86 3.16
C LEU A 25 2.93 -15.81 2.62
N VAL A 26 2.52 -15.11 1.56
CA VAL A 26 3.07 -13.84 1.09
C VAL A 26 2.00 -12.78 1.27
N LEU A 27 2.19 -11.87 2.22
CA LEU A 27 1.29 -10.75 2.49
C LEU A 27 1.75 -9.52 1.71
N CYS A 28 0.87 -8.95 0.90
CA CYS A 28 1.18 -7.86 -0.02
C CYS A 28 0.53 -6.54 0.42
N ALA A 29 1.35 -5.59 0.87
CA ALA A 29 0.94 -4.23 1.23
C ALA A 29 1.10 -3.28 0.04
N GLY A 30 0.01 -2.64 -0.40
CA GLY A 30 0.00 -1.73 -1.54
C GLY A 30 0.49 -0.31 -1.23
N GLY A 31 0.74 0.46 -2.27
CA GLY A 31 1.09 1.89 -2.16
C GLY A 31 -0.13 2.77 -1.90
N THR A 32 -1.25 2.47 -2.52
CA THR A 32 -2.54 3.16 -2.35
C THR A 32 -3.61 2.17 -1.87
N THR A 33 -3.90 1.20 -2.72
CA THR A 33 -4.82 0.09 -2.43
C THR A 33 -4.11 -1.23 -2.71
N MET A 34 -4.77 -2.34 -2.41
CA MET A 34 -4.26 -3.68 -2.78
C MET A 34 -4.01 -3.83 -4.29
N LEU A 35 -4.65 -3.02 -5.15
CA LEU A 35 -4.48 -3.05 -6.60
C LEU A 35 -3.11 -2.53 -7.08
N SER A 36 -2.27 -2.00 -6.19
CA SER A 36 -0.84 -1.78 -6.46
C SER A 36 -0.09 -3.08 -6.75
N TRP A 37 -0.68 -4.22 -6.39
CA TRP A 37 -0.23 -5.56 -6.73
C TRP A 37 -1.14 -6.13 -7.84
N PRO A 38 -0.70 -6.13 -9.10
CA PRO A 38 -1.51 -6.62 -10.23
C PRO A 38 -1.91 -8.09 -10.08
N ASP A 39 -3.08 -8.45 -10.62
CA ASP A 39 -3.61 -9.80 -10.54
C ASP A 39 -2.62 -10.83 -11.10
N GLU A 40 -2.02 -10.52 -12.26
CA GLU A 40 -1.05 -11.39 -12.95
C GLU A 40 0.21 -11.64 -12.11
N LEU A 41 0.67 -10.64 -11.35
CA LEU A 41 1.82 -10.79 -10.45
C LEU A 41 1.45 -11.67 -9.25
N CYS A 42 0.31 -11.42 -8.62
CA CYS A 42 -0.17 -12.23 -7.51
C CYS A 42 -0.35 -13.70 -7.94
N GLU A 43 -0.94 -13.94 -9.11
CA GLU A 43 -1.09 -15.27 -9.70
C GLU A 43 0.26 -15.93 -10.03
N ALA A 44 1.23 -15.15 -10.52
CA ALA A 44 2.56 -15.68 -10.83
C ALA A 44 3.29 -16.13 -9.56
N ILE A 45 3.21 -15.35 -8.49
CA ILE A 45 3.77 -15.71 -7.18
C ILE A 45 3.06 -16.96 -6.63
N ALA A 46 1.74 -17.01 -6.74
CA ALA A 46 0.94 -18.16 -6.29
C ALA A 46 1.27 -19.46 -7.04
N ARG A 47 1.48 -19.38 -8.36
CA ARG A 47 1.98 -20.52 -9.17
C ARG A 47 3.35 -21.03 -8.70
N GLY A 48 4.14 -20.17 -8.05
CA GLY A 48 5.40 -20.55 -7.39
C GLY A 48 5.22 -21.29 -6.05
N GLY A 49 4.00 -21.75 -5.72
CA GLY A 49 3.71 -22.50 -4.50
C GLY A 49 3.58 -21.58 -3.26
N ARG A 50 2.97 -20.44 -3.41
CA ARG A 50 2.70 -19.49 -2.32
C ARG A 50 1.21 -19.23 -2.16
N HIS A 51 0.78 -19.01 -0.92
CA HIS A 51 -0.49 -18.39 -0.60
C HIS A 51 -0.27 -16.87 -0.63
N VAL A 52 -0.75 -16.18 -1.64
CA VAL A 52 -0.61 -14.73 -1.75
C VAL A 52 -1.88 -14.06 -1.27
N VAL A 53 -1.74 -13.12 -0.36
CA VAL A 53 -2.84 -12.26 0.10
C VAL A 53 -2.44 -10.81 -0.08
N ARG A 54 -3.16 -10.09 -0.92
CA ARG A 54 -3.05 -8.63 -0.97
C ARG A 54 -4.18 -8.00 -0.16
N TYR A 55 -3.92 -6.87 0.48
CA TYR A 55 -4.89 -6.22 1.34
C TYR A 55 -4.92 -4.71 1.17
N ASP A 56 -6.08 -4.13 1.45
CA ASP A 56 -6.26 -2.68 1.51
C ASP A 56 -5.82 -2.15 2.88
N LEU A 57 -5.01 -1.09 2.90
CA LEU A 57 -4.70 -0.38 4.13
C LEU A 57 -5.96 0.33 4.67
N ARG A 58 -5.95 0.81 5.92
CA ARG A 58 -7.02 1.67 6.46
C ARG A 58 -7.28 2.84 5.51
N ASP A 59 -8.52 3.30 5.43
CA ASP A 59 -9.01 4.35 4.54
C ASP A 59 -8.84 4.03 3.05
N SER A 60 -8.69 2.74 2.69
CA SER A 60 -8.67 2.32 1.29
C SER A 60 -9.54 1.10 1.03
N GLY A 61 -10.08 1.01 -0.19
CA GLY A 61 -10.85 -0.11 -0.71
C GLY A 61 -11.96 -0.56 0.23
N ALA A 62 -11.93 -1.85 0.61
CA ALA A 62 -12.93 -2.45 1.49
C ALA A 62 -12.54 -2.43 2.98
N SER A 63 -11.41 -1.82 3.33
CA SER A 63 -10.96 -1.69 4.71
C SER A 63 -11.71 -0.60 5.48
N THR A 64 -11.61 -0.65 6.81
CA THR A 64 -12.18 0.37 7.69
C THR A 64 -11.80 1.77 7.26
N THR A 65 -12.80 2.59 6.99
CA THR A 65 -12.64 4.03 6.78
C THR A 65 -12.73 4.73 8.13
N VAL A 66 -11.69 5.45 8.51
CA VAL A 66 -11.67 6.28 9.73
C VAL A 66 -12.21 7.66 9.38
N ASP A 67 -11.33 8.65 9.24
CA ASP A 67 -11.67 9.96 8.69
C ASP A 67 -10.59 10.31 7.66
N PRO A 68 -10.88 10.28 6.36
CA PRO A 68 -9.90 10.56 5.33
C PRO A 68 -9.34 11.98 5.39
N LYS A 69 -10.02 12.91 6.08
CA LYS A 69 -9.55 14.30 6.27
C LYS A 69 -8.69 14.47 7.51
N ALA A 70 -8.84 13.61 8.50
CA ALA A 70 -8.12 13.67 9.76
C ALA A 70 -7.83 12.27 10.33
N PRO A 71 -7.07 11.41 9.63
CA PRO A 71 -6.79 10.07 10.08
C PRO A 71 -6.09 10.09 11.45
N ALA A 72 -6.64 9.33 12.40
CA ALA A 72 -6.16 9.26 13.78
C ALA A 72 -5.14 8.13 14.02
N TYR A 73 -4.54 7.59 12.96
CA TYR A 73 -3.56 6.51 13.01
C TYR A 73 -2.24 6.91 12.36
N THR A 74 -1.22 6.14 12.61
CA THR A 74 0.16 6.36 12.17
C THR A 74 0.65 5.19 11.32
N LEU A 75 1.86 5.30 10.78
CA LEU A 75 2.53 4.20 10.08
C LEU A 75 2.73 2.97 11.00
N ARG A 76 2.87 3.17 12.33
CA ARG A 76 2.99 2.06 13.29
C ARG A 76 1.69 1.30 13.46
N ASP A 77 0.55 1.98 13.40
CA ASP A 77 -0.75 1.31 13.43
C ASP A 77 -0.94 0.43 12.19
N LEU A 78 -0.50 0.91 11.01
CA LEU A 78 -0.53 0.12 9.78
C LEU A 78 0.44 -1.07 9.82
N ALA A 79 1.59 -0.91 10.47
CA ALA A 79 2.54 -2.00 10.69
C ALA A 79 1.95 -3.05 11.66
N ALA A 80 1.26 -2.62 12.70
CA ALA A 80 0.54 -3.50 13.61
C ALA A 80 -0.61 -4.24 12.92
N ASP A 81 -1.33 -3.58 12.01
CA ASP A 81 -2.37 -4.21 11.19
C ASP A 81 -1.79 -5.33 10.33
N ALA A 82 -0.66 -5.06 9.64
CA ALA A 82 0.01 -6.07 8.83
C ALA A 82 0.44 -7.29 9.65
N ALA A 83 0.99 -7.06 10.85
CA ALA A 83 1.42 -8.12 11.74
C ALA A 83 0.24 -8.93 12.31
N ALA A 84 -0.85 -8.25 12.67
CA ALA A 84 -2.07 -8.92 13.14
C ALA A 84 -2.71 -9.72 12.00
N LEU A 85 -2.84 -9.13 10.80
CA LEU A 85 -3.39 -9.82 9.63
C LEU A 85 -2.57 -11.06 9.26
N ALA A 86 -1.24 -10.99 9.30
CA ALA A 86 -0.38 -12.14 9.04
C ALA A 86 -0.69 -13.29 10.01
N ARG A 87 -0.84 -13.01 11.31
CA ARG A 87 -1.15 -14.02 12.34
C ARG A 87 -2.57 -14.59 12.24
N GLU A 88 -3.54 -13.79 11.77
CA GLU A 88 -4.91 -14.29 11.52
C GLU A 88 -4.99 -15.22 10.31
N LEU A 89 -4.06 -15.08 9.36
CA LEU A 89 -4.06 -15.86 8.11
C LEU A 89 -3.18 -17.11 8.17
N ASP A 90 -2.11 -17.10 8.96
CA ASP A 90 -1.15 -18.21 9.07
C ASP A 90 -0.44 -18.17 10.42
N ASP A 91 -0.33 -19.30 11.09
CA ASP A 91 0.45 -19.43 12.35
C ASP A 91 1.96 -19.31 12.12
N ARG A 92 2.42 -19.45 10.88
CA ARG A 92 3.82 -19.30 10.48
C ARG A 92 4.17 -17.86 10.18
N PRO A 93 5.40 -17.40 10.43
CA PRO A 93 5.84 -16.08 10.01
C PRO A 93 5.71 -15.88 8.50
N ALA A 94 5.04 -14.79 8.08
CA ALA A 94 4.76 -14.48 6.68
C ALA A 94 5.96 -13.85 5.96
N HIS A 95 6.00 -13.95 4.63
CA HIS A 95 6.79 -13.05 3.80
C HIS A 95 5.99 -11.76 3.57
N LEU A 96 6.47 -10.61 4.06
CA LEU A 96 5.82 -9.33 3.83
C LEU A 96 6.43 -8.62 2.62
N ALA A 97 5.60 -8.34 1.62
CA ALA A 97 5.98 -7.60 0.43
C ALA A 97 5.28 -6.25 0.39
N GLY A 98 6.01 -5.15 0.21
CA GLY A 98 5.46 -3.80 0.22
C GLY A 98 5.92 -2.94 -0.94
N ILE A 99 4.97 -2.21 -1.56
CA ILE A 99 5.22 -1.22 -2.62
C ILE A 99 4.96 0.18 -2.07
N GLY A 100 5.87 1.14 -2.32
CA GLY A 100 5.68 2.54 -1.92
C GLY A 100 5.44 2.69 -0.42
N VAL A 101 4.26 3.19 -0.02
CA VAL A 101 3.85 3.27 1.40
C VAL A 101 3.78 1.89 2.05
N GLY A 102 3.30 0.87 1.34
CA GLY A 102 3.33 -0.51 1.81
C GLY A 102 4.73 -1.00 2.13
N GLY A 103 5.75 -0.52 1.41
CA GLY A 103 7.15 -0.79 1.73
C GLY A 103 7.63 -0.07 3.00
N MET A 104 7.12 1.13 3.31
CA MET A 104 7.37 1.78 4.61
C MET A 104 6.71 1.00 5.75
N VAL A 105 5.46 0.54 5.54
CA VAL A 105 4.76 -0.36 6.48
C VAL A 105 5.58 -1.61 6.74
N ALA A 106 6.11 -2.25 5.70
CA ALA A 106 6.90 -3.47 5.82
C ALA A 106 8.19 -3.27 6.63
N GLN A 107 8.90 -2.14 6.43
CA GLN A 107 10.08 -1.81 7.22
C GLN A 107 9.74 -1.65 8.70
N VAL A 108 8.71 -0.86 9.02
CA VAL A 108 8.28 -0.63 10.41
C VAL A 108 7.74 -1.92 11.04
N ALA A 109 6.99 -2.72 10.28
CA ALA A 109 6.46 -3.99 10.75
C ALA A 109 7.56 -5.00 11.12
N ALA A 110 8.61 -5.10 10.31
CA ALA A 110 9.76 -5.95 10.61
C ALA A 110 10.54 -5.49 11.86
N LEU A 111 10.59 -4.19 12.12
CA LEU A 111 11.27 -3.62 13.30
C LEU A 111 10.45 -3.78 14.57
N ASP A 112 9.14 -3.58 14.51
CA ASP A 112 8.29 -3.53 15.69
C ASP A 112 7.59 -4.89 15.96
N HIS A 113 7.52 -5.78 14.97
CA HIS A 113 6.90 -7.11 15.03
C HIS A 113 7.77 -8.18 14.36
N PRO A 114 9.04 -8.34 14.74
CA PRO A 114 10.00 -9.20 14.02
C PRO A 114 9.53 -10.65 13.91
N ASP A 115 8.83 -11.17 14.92
CA ASP A 115 8.35 -12.56 14.95
C ASP A 115 7.21 -12.85 13.96
N ALA A 116 6.56 -11.80 13.41
CA ALA A 116 5.47 -11.98 12.46
C ALA A 116 5.95 -12.26 11.03
N PHE A 117 7.22 -12.03 10.74
CA PHE A 117 7.73 -12.07 9.37
C PHE A 117 9.00 -12.89 9.25
N SER A 118 9.09 -13.67 8.15
CA SER A 118 10.25 -14.51 7.82
C SER A 118 11.12 -13.92 6.71
N ALA A 119 10.59 -12.99 5.93
CA ALA A 119 11.30 -12.30 4.85
C ALA A 119 10.57 -11.01 4.45
N LEU A 120 11.30 -10.10 3.78
CA LEU A 120 10.75 -8.87 3.21
C LEU A 120 11.00 -8.77 1.71
N THR A 121 10.06 -8.13 0.99
CA THR A 121 10.31 -7.54 -0.32
C THR A 121 9.89 -6.07 -0.29
N LEU A 122 10.82 -5.17 -0.63
CA LEU A 122 10.64 -3.72 -0.61
C LEU A 122 10.75 -3.20 -2.05
N ALA A 123 9.64 -2.77 -2.64
CA ALA A 123 9.60 -2.29 -4.02
C ALA A 123 9.28 -0.80 -4.09
N GLY A 124 10.12 -0.01 -4.77
CA GLY A 124 9.89 1.41 -5.01
C GLY A 124 9.55 2.21 -3.74
N THR A 125 10.26 1.96 -2.64
CA THR A 125 9.99 2.57 -1.33
C THR A 125 11.22 3.28 -0.78
N ARG A 126 11.03 4.03 0.29
CA ARG A 126 12.10 4.79 0.95
C ARG A 126 12.07 4.58 2.47
N PRO A 127 13.19 4.85 3.19
CA PRO A 127 13.33 4.58 4.62
C PRO A 127 12.88 5.73 5.51
N VAL A 128 12.07 6.65 5.00
CA VAL A 128 11.60 7.84 5.73
C VAL A 128 10.12 8.11 5.40
N ALA A 129 9.41 8.67 6.36
CA ALA A 129 8.05 9.14 6.16
C ALA A 129 7.99 10.26 5.11
N PRO A 130 6.83 10.49 4.46
CA PRO A 130 6.62 11.67 3.63
C PRO A 130 6.93 12.95 4.40
N GLY A 131 7.59 13.90 3.75
CA GLY A 131 8.00 15.16 4.33
C GLY A 131 9.43 15.52 3.95
N ARG A 132 10.10 16.31 4.80
CA ARG A 132 11.48 16.71 4.55
C ARG A 132 12.41 15.49 4.59
N LEU A 133 13.15 15.29 3.49
CA LEU A 133 14.13 14.22 3.37
C LEU A 133 15.40 14.53 4.16
N ASP A 134 16.10 13.48 4.54
CA ASP A 134 17.46 13.59 5.03
C ASP A 134 18.40 14.01 3.88
N GLY A 135 19.36 14.88 4.15
CA GLY A 135 20.18 15.49 3.13
C GLY A 135 21.10 14.54 2.34
N ASP A 136 21.20 13.29 2.77
CA ASP A 136 21.94 12.22 2.10
C ASP A 136 21.05 11.29 1.24
N LEU A 137 19.73 11.52 1.24
CA LEU A 137 18.81 10.79 0.37
C LEU A 137 18.48 11.60 -0.89
N PRO A 138 18.41 10.94 -2.05
CA PRO A 138 17.97 11.60 -3.28
C PRO A 138 16.52 12.08 -3.13
N ASP A 139 16.24 13.28 -3.61
CA ASP A 139 14.87 13.78 -3.70
C ASP A 139 14.27 13.44 -5.07
N HIS A 140 12.96 13.60 -5.16
CA HIS A 140 12.26 13.48 -6.43
C HIS A 140 12.70 14.57 -7.41
N ASP A 141 12.61 14.28 -8.70
CA ASP A 141 12.82 15.30 -9.73
C ASP A 141 11.81 16.44 -9.59
N ALA A 142 12.31 17.65 -9.35
CA ALA A 142 11.48 18.80 -9.05
C ALA A 142 10.52 19.16 -10.19
N ALA A 143 10.97 19.06 -11.46
CA ALA A 143 10.15 19.39 -12.61
C ALA A 143 9.01 18.37 -12.79
N THR A 144 9.28 17.09 -12.53
CA THR A 144 8.24 16.03 -12.55
C THR A 144 7.22 16.26 -11.44
N MET A 145 7.68 16.59 -10.22
CA MET A 145 6.78 16.89 -9.11
C MET A 145 5.92 18.13 -9.36
N ASP A 146 6.52 19.21 -9.89
CA ASP A 146 5.77 20.43 -10.26
C ASP A 146 4.67 20.12 -11.29
N ARG A 147 4.98 19.32 -12.32
CA ARG A 147 3.99 18.88 -13.32
C ARG A 147 2.87 18.04 -12.68
N LEU A 148 3.22 17.15 -11.77
CA LEU A 148 2.27 16.26 -11.13
C LEU A 148 1.31 17.01 -10.20
N PHE A 149 1.85 17.92 -9.37
CA PHE A 149 1.09 18.64 -8.36
C PHE A 149 0.40 19.92 -8.86
N SER A 150 0.79 20.45 -10.02
CA SER A 150 0.10 21.60 -10.65
C SER A 150 -1.19 21.20 -11.39
N ARG A 151 -1.51 19.91 -11.46
CA ARG A 151 -2.70 19.44 -12.15
C ARG A 151 -3.97 19.83 -11.41
N SER A 152 -4.99 20.26 -12.16
CA SER A 152 -6.33 20.47 -11.61
C SER A 152 -6.90 19.16 -11.07
N MET A 153 -7.45 19.22 -9.85
CA MET A 153 -8.14 18.06 -9.28
C MET A 153 -9.41 17.74 -10.09
N PRO A 154 -9.74 16.46 -10.25
CA PRO A 154 -10.94 16.06 -10.97
C PRO A 154 -12.18 16.29 -10.09
N ASP A 155 -13.35 16.16 -10.68
CA ASP A 155 -14.56 15.93 -9.91
C ASP A 155 -14.51 14.52 -9.30
N TRP A 156 -14.29 14.45 -8.00
CA TRP A 156 -14.19 13.18 -7.26
C TRP A 156 -15.53 12.42 -7.15
N SER A 157 -16.62 13.00 -7.67
CA SER A 157 -17.90 12.31 -7.84
C SER A 157 -18.11 11.72 -9.24
N ASP A 158 -17.20 11.97 -10.17
CA ASP A 158 -17.23 11.47 -11.54
C ASP A 158 -16.14 10.40 -11.76
N ARG A 159 -16.59 9.16 -11.91
CA ARG A 159 -15.72 8.01 -12.19
C ARG A 159 -14.82 8.20 -13.42
N ALA A 160 -15.34 8.78 -14.49
CA ALA A 160 -14.59 8.97 -15.71
C ALA A 160 -13.52 10.07 -15.54
N ALA A 161 -13.87 11.17 -14.89
CA ALA A 161 -12.93 12.25 -14.59
C ALA A 161 -11.78 11.76 -13.70
N VAL A 162 -12.08 10.92 -12.71
CA VAL A 162 -11.06 10.32 -11.82
C VAL A 162 -10.13 9.38 -12.59
N ALA A 163 -10.68 8.55 -13.49
CA ALA A 163 -9.88 7.65 -14.32
C ALA A 163 -8.95 8.42 -15.28
N GLU A 164 -9.43 9.50 -15.90
CA GLU A 164 -8.60 10.37 -16.74
C GLU A 164 -7.53 11.12 -15.93
N PHE A 165 -7.85 11.55 -14.72
CA PHE A 165 -6.87 12.15 -13.81
C PHE A 165 -5.73 11.16 -13.52
N ALA A 166 -6.03 9.90 -13.23
CA ALA A 166 -5.01 8.89 -13.00
C ALA A 166 -4.13 8.65 -14.24
N ALA A 167 -4.76 8.54 -15.43
CA ALA A 167 -4.04 8.37 -16.68
C ALA A 167 -3.04 9.50 -16.97
N GLY A 168 -3.48 10.76 -16.80
CA GLY A 168 -2.59 11.91 -16.98
C GLY A 168 -1.45 11.98 -15.94
N GLY A 169 -1.63 11.41 -14.75
CA GLY A 169 -0.55 11.23 -13.77
C GLY A 169 0.48 10.20 -14.25
N ALA A 170 0.01 9.08 -14.74
CA ALA A 170 0.84 8.02 -15.30
C ALA A 170 1.70 8.52 -16.48
N GLU A 171 1.14 9.29 -17.40
CA GLU A 171 1.92 9.90 -18.49
C GLU A 171 3.07 10.78 -18.01
N ILE A 172 2.85 11.55 -16.93
CA ILE A 172 3.89 12.40 -16.34
C ILE A 172 5.02 11.57 -15.75
N LEU A 173 4.69 10.41 -15.16
CA LEU A 173 5.64 9.50 -14.53
C LEU A 173 6.30 8.53 -15.54
N GLY A 174 5.82 8.48 -16.78
CA GLY A 174 6.31 7.55 -17.78
C GLY A 174 5.69 6.15 -17.68
N ASP A 175 4.58 6.03 -16.95
CA ASP A 175 3.82 4.80 -16.78
C ASP A 175 2.74 4.65 -17.89
N ASP A 176 2.13 3.46 -18.00
CA ASP A 176 1.05 3.19 -18.96
C ASP A 176 -0.27 3.88 -18.54
N PRO A 177 -0.72 4.90 -19.29
CA PRO A 177 -1.95 5.61 -18.96
C PRO A 177 -3.22 4.76 -19.15
N VAL A 178 -3.17 3.73 -20.02
CA VAL A 178 -4.31 2.83 -20.22
C VAL A 178 -4.50 1.93 -19.01
N ALA A 179 -3.40 1.36 -18.50
CA ALA A 179 -3.41 0.57 -17.29
C ALA A 179 -3.81 1.42 -16.06
N ALA A 180 -3.28 2.63 -15.93
CA ALA A 180 -3.62 3.54 -14.84
C ALA A 180 -5.11 3.91 -14.83
N ARG A 181 -5.70 4.20 -16.01
CA ARG A 181 -7.14 4.44 -16.16
C ARG A 181 -7.98 3.26 -15.69
N ALA A 182 -7.60 2.06 -16.09
CA ALA A 182 -8.32 0.84 -15.73
C ALA A 182 -8.22 0.56 -14.21
N ILE A 183 -7.05 0.74 -13.61
CA ILE A 183 -6.84 0.58 -12.17
C ILE A 183 -7.65 1.61 -11.38
N ALA A 184 -7.63 2.88 -11.77
CA ALA A 184 -8.40 3.94 -11.10
C ALA A 184 -9.92 3.66 -11.16
N ALA A 185 -10.41 3.15 -12.28
CA ALA A 185 -11.80 2.72 -12.41
C ALA A 185 -12.13 1.54 -11.48
N ARG A 186 -11.25 0.55 -11.36
CA ARG A 186 -11.42 -0.56 -10.41
C ARG A 186 -11.39 -0.08 -8.95
N ILE A 187 -10.50 0.87 -8.61
CA ILE A 187 -10.46 1.48 -7.28
C ILE A 187 -11.80 2.14 -6.96
N TRP A 188 -12.32 2.93 -7.92
CA TRP A 188 -13.63 3.58 -7.80
C TRP A 188 -14.74 2.56 -7.48
N ASP A 189 -14.84 1.52 -8.30
CA ASP A 189 -15.89 0.52 -8.21
C ASP A 189 -15.83 -0.31 -6.91
N ARG A 190 -14.65 -0.42 -6.30
CA ARG A 190 -14.42 -1.13 -5.02
C ARG A 190 -14.62 -0.25 -3.80
N THR A 191 -14.58 1.07 -3.96
CA THR A 191 -14.66 2.01 -2.83
C THR A 191 -16.09 2.07 -2.30
N PRO A 192 -16.34 1.79 -1.01
CA PRO A 192 -17.66 1.91 -0.42
C PRO A 192 -18.15 3.36 -0.45
N GLY A 193 -19.25 3.58 -1.12
CA GLY A 193 -19.88 4.90 -1.22
C GLY A 193 -19.24 5.81 -2.29
N THR A 194 -20.03 6.81 -2.69
CA THR A 194 -19.65 7.77 -3.75
C THR A 194 -19.22 9.13 -3.20
N ALA A 195 -19.03 9.25 -1.88
CA ALA A 195 -18.65 10.52 -1.25
C ALA A 195 -17.28 10.99 -1.78
N PRO A 196 -17.18 12.20 -2.35
CA PRO A 196 -15.95 12.70 -2.97
C PRO A 196 -14.69 12.60 -2.09
N PRO A 197 -14.74 12.89 -0.77
CA PRO A 197 -13.55 12.73 0.08
C PRO A 197 -13.06 11.28 0.21
N VAL A 198 -13.97 10.30 0.20
CA VAL A 198 -13.62 8.88 0.28
C VAL A 198 -12.98 8.43 -1.03
N GLN A 199 -13.57 8.80 -2.17
CA GLN A 199 -13.00 8.51 -3.49
C GLN A 199 -11.62 9.14 -3.67
N MET A 200 -11.45 10.40 -3.25
CA MET A 200 -10.15 11.06 -3.27
C MET A 200 -9.10 10.30 -2.45
N ALA A 201 -9.45 9.93 -1.21
CA ALA A 201 -8.53 9.19 -0.33
C ALA A 201 -8.10 7.86 -0.94
N ASN A 202 -9.04 7.13 -1.57
CA ASN A 202 -8.74 5.85 -2.22
C ASN A 202 -7.88 5.98 -3.47
N GLN A 203 -7.99 7.07 -4.22
CA GLN A 203 -7.21 7.28 -5.45
C GLN A 203 -5.82 7.86 -5.18
N LEU A 204 -5.71 8.79 -4.25
CA LEU A 204 -4.45 9.44 -3.92
C LEU A 204 -3.68 8.67 -2.84
N GLY A 205 -4.33 7.73 -2.21
CA GLY A 205 -3.79 6.98 -1.09
C GLY A 205 -3.64 7.86 0.15
N MET A 206 -3.00 7.28 1.11
CA MET A 206 -2.73 7.91 2.40
C MET A 206 -1.60 8.92 2.35
N VAL A 207 -1.33 9.53 1.19
CA VAL A 207 -0.24 10.48 0.97
C VAL A 207 -0.24 11.60 2.01
N PHE A 208 -1.43 11.93 2.50
CA PHE A 208 -1.64 12.99 3.50
C PHE A 208 -2.04 12.47 4.88
N ALA A 209 -2.23 11.15 5.03
CA ALA A 209 -2.36 10.58 6.35
C ALA A 209 -1.11 10.90 7.16
N LYS A 210 -1.27 11.03 8.46
CA LYS A 210 -0.16 11.25 9.38
C LYS A 210 0.76 10.02 9.39
N LEU A 211 1.48 9.81 8.30
CA LEU A 211 2.52 8.78 8.19
C LEU A 211 3.70 9.08 9.14
N ASN A 212 3.46 9.95 10.10
CA ASN A 212 4.41 10.28 11.14
C ASN A 212 4.71 9.04 11.95
N CYS A 213 5.96 8.65 11.97
CA CYS A 213 6.46 7.52 12.73
C CYS A 213 7.51 8.05 13.72
N LYS A 214 7.14 8.16 14.99
CA LYS A 214 8.06 8.53 16.06
C LYS A 214 8.19 7.38 17.05
N PRO A 215 9.43 7.01 17.46
CA PRO A 215 10.69 7.46 16.89
C PRO A 215 10.82 7.09 15.40
N ARG A 216 11.69 7.79 14.68
CA ARG A 216 11.99 7.46 13.27
C ARG A 216 12.54 6.04 13.19
N TRP A 217 12.31 5.38 12.02
CA TRP A 217 12.76 3.99 11.85
C TRP A 217 14.03 3.86 11.00
N ARG A 218 14.44 4.91 10.28
CA ARG A 218 15.62 4.87 9.40
C ARG A 218 16.87 4.42 10.15
N GLU A 219 17.09 4.97 11.32
CA GLU A 219 18.25 4.67 12.16
C GLU A 219 18.22 3.23 12.71
N ARG A 220 17.03 2.62 12.72
CA ARG A 220 16.79 1.26 13.17
C ARG A 220 16.86 0.20 12.06
N LEU A 221 16.98 0.58 10.78
CA LEU A 221 17.04 -0.38 9.67
C LEU A 221 18.09 -1.49 9.84
N PRO A 222 19.27 -1.23 10.44
CA PRO A 222 20.23 -2.31 10.74
C PRO A 222 19.74 -3.38 11.70
N GLU A 223 18.61 -3.15 12.43
CA GLU A 223 17.99 -4.15 13.31
C GLU A 223 17.14 -5.18 12.54
N ILE A 224 16.89 -4.97 11.26
CA ILE A 224 16.16 -5.93 10.43
C ILE A 224 17.06 -7.10 10.11
N GLU A 225 16.77 -8.27 10.67
CA GLU A 225 17.58 -9.49 10.53
C GLU A 225 17.04 -10.46 9.47
N VAL A 226 15.77 -10.30 9.06
CA VAL A 226 15.16 -11.18 8.08
C VAL A 226 15.70 -10.94 6.66
N PRO A 227 15.81 -11.98 5.82
CA PRO A 227 16.18 -11.83 4.42
C PRO A 227 15.32 -10.78 3.73
N THR A 228 15.97 -9.80 3.11
CA THR A 228 15.28 -8.65 2.49
C THR A 228 15.69 -8.49 1.04
N LEU A 229 14.72 -8.53 0.13
CA LEU A 229 14.86 -8.15 -1.27
C LEU A 229 14.46 -6.69 -1.46
N VAL A 230 15.34 -5.88 -2.04
CA VAL A 230 15.04 -4.50 -2.43
C VAL A 230 14.99 -4.41 -3.96
N VAL A 231 13.87 -3.88 -4.47
CA VAL A 231 13.64 -3.65 -5.89
C VAL A 231 13.40 -2.15 -6.10
N HIS A 232 14.27 -1.53 -6.90
CA HIS A 232 14.19 -0.10 -7.19
C HIS A 232 14.53 0.15 -8.66
N GLY A 233 13.83 1.10 -9.30
CA GLY A 233 14.12 1.56 -10.66
C GLY A 233 15.01 2.79 -10.67
#